data_07551efe29a605f739ca32bd69c9a299
#
_entry.id   07551efe29a605f739ca32bd69c9a299
#
_cell.length_a   1.000
_cell.length_b   1.000
_cell.length_c   1.000
_cell.angle_alpha   90.00
_cell.angle_beta   90.00
_cell.angle_gamma   90.00
#
_symmetry.space_group_name_H-M   'P 1'
#
loop_
_entity.id
_entity.type
_entity.pdbx_description
1 polymer ?
#
loop_
_entity_poly.entity_id
_entity_poly.type
_entity_poly.pdbx_seq_one_letter_code
_entity_poly.pdbx_strand_id
1 'polypeptide(L)'
;VGWSGSGKTDLTTRVISFYKRKKINVSSIKHTHHEFEIDKKGKDSDKHIQSGSNEVIIYNEKRWALISGPQKKKTNIYNILEKFEKKNQLILIEGLKYSSFPKLEVIRSSIQKPYIFKSDENIKAIVLDKDIAELKELKLPIFKFQETEKIGNFILEYFEND
;
A
#
# COMPACT_ATOMS: atom_id res chain seq x y z
N VAL A 1 3.55 5.98 -0.88
CA VAL A 1 4.07 5.99 -2.28
C VAL A 1 5.57 6.21 -2.30
N GLY A 2 6.22 6.26 -3.48
CA GLY A 2 7.66 6.44 -3.68
C GLY A 2 8.18 5.64 -4.88
N TRP A 3 9.37 5.94 -5.33
CA TRP A 3 9.99 5.23 -6.47
C TRP A 3 10.39 3.79 -6.12
N SER A 4 10.65 2.97 -7.14
CA SER A 4 11.15 1.61 -6.93
C SER A 4 12.44 1.64 -6.12
N GLY A 5 12.60 0.73 -5.17
CA GLY A 5 13.77 0.69 -4.28
C GLY A 5 13.76 1.70 -3.11
N SER A 6 12.75 2.57 -2.98
CA SER A 6 12.71 3.58 -1.87
C SER A 6 12.47 2.98 -0.48
N GLY A 7 12.15 1.70 -0.36
CA GLY A 7 11.91 1.04 0.94
C GLY A 7 10.45 1.00 1.38
N LYS A 8 9.49 1.29 0.49
CA LYS A 8 8.05 1.27 0.80
C LYS A 8 7.60 -0.01 1.48
N THR A 9 7.98 -1.15 0.95
CA THR A 9 7.55 -2.46 1.49
C THR A 9 8.05 -2.65 2.92
N ASP A 10 9.31 -2.31 3.20
CA ASP A 10 9.87 -2.40 4.55
C ASP A 10 9.13 -1.46 5.52
N LEU A 11 8.92 -0.20 5.13
CA LEU A 11 8.16 0.74 5.96
C LEU A 11 6.73 0.23 6.20
N THR A 12 6.03 -0.21 5.16
CA THR A 12 4.64 -0.71 5.27
C THR A 12 4.56 -1.89 6.22
N THR A 13 5.48 -2.85 6.13
CA THR A 13 5.48 -4.03 7.04
C THR A 13 5.76 -3.65 8.49
N ARG A 14 6.67 -2.68 8.74
CA ARG A 14 6.94 -2.17 10.09
C ARG A 14 5.73 -1.42 10.68
N VAL A 15 5.04 -0.62 9.87
CA VAL A 15 3.82 0.10 10.29
C VAL A 15 2.69 -0.89 10.57
N ILE A 16 2.49 -1.93 9.74
CA ILE A 16 1.53 -3.00 10.02
C ILE A 16 1.85 -3.68 11.37
N SER A 17 3.12 -4.00 11.61
CA SER A 17 3.56 -4.62 12.87
C SER A 17 3.33 -3.69 14.08
N PHE A 18 3.51 -2.39 13.91
CA PHE A 18 3.21 -1.39 14.93
C PHE A 18 1.71 -1.37 15.27
N TYR A 19 0.83 -1.36 14.28
CA TYR A 19 -0.62 -1.39 14.51
C TYR A 19 -1.09 -2.70 15.13
N LYS A 20 -0.51 -3.83 14.74
CA LYS A 20 -0.79 -5.12 15.38
C LYS A 20 -0.48 -5.08 16.89
N ARG A 21 0.64 -4.49 17.30
CA ARG A 21 0.97 -4.31 18.72
C ARG A 21 -0.04 -3.41 19.45
N LYS A 22 -0.56 -2.41 18.77
CA LYS A 22 -1.62 -1.52 19.28
C LYS A 22 -3.03 -2.11 19.21
N LYS A 23 -3.19 -3.35 18.75
CA LYS A 23 -4.49 -4.03 18.55
C LYS A 23 -5.41 -3.30 17.57
N ILE A 24 -4.85 -2.58 16.61
CA ILE A 24 -5.58 -1.94 15.51
C ILE A 24 -5.67 -2.92 14.35
N ASN A 25 -6.89 -3.17 13.87
CA ASN A 25 -7.12 -4.02 12.72
C ASN A 25 -6.71 -3.28 11.45
N VAL A 26 -5.65 -3.73 10.82
CA VAL A 26 -5.10 -3.14 9.60
C VAL A 26 -5.02 -4.18 8.50
N SER A 27 -5.41 -3.80 7.30
CA SER A 27 -5.20 -4.55 6.07
C SER A 27 -4.30 -3.79 5.10
N SER A 28 -3.83 -4.44 4.07
CA SER A 28 -2.97 -3.79 3.08
C SER A 28 -3.28 -4.20 1.66
N ILE A 29 -3.06 -3.26 0.73
CA ILE A 29 -3.08 -3.46 -0.71
C ILE A 29 -1.68 -3.18 -1.23
N LYS A 30 -1.19 -4.05 -2.12
CA LYS A 30 0.01 -3.79 -2.91
C LYS A 30 -0.38 -3.63 -4.37
N HIS A 31 -0.23 -2.41 -4.89
CA HIS A 31 -0.43 -2.14 -6.32
C HIS A 31 0.86 -2.41 -7.08
N THR A 32 0.76 -3.15 -8.17
CA THR A 32 1.86 -3.40 -9.10
C THR A 32 1.48 -3.00 -10.52
N HIS A 33 2.47 -2.56 -11.30
CA HIS A 33 2.32 -2.29 -12.73
C HIS A 33 2.73 -3.47 -13.60
N HIS A 34 3.31 -4.50 -12.99
CA HIS A 34 3.71 -5.74 -13.66
C HIS A 34 2.63 -6.79 -13.48
N GLU A 35 2.53 -7.68 -14.44
CA GLU A 35 1.77 -8.91 -14.26
C GLU A 35 2.32 -9.66 -13.05
N PHE A 36 1.43 -10.25 -12.28
CA PHE A 36 1.77 -11.05 -11.13
C PHE A 36 0.96 -12.34 -11.13
N GLU A 37 1.61 -13.40 -10.74
CA GLU A 37 0.97 -14.71 -10.58
C GLU A 37 0.75 -14.98 -9.09
N ILE A 38 -0.48 -15.26 -8.70
CA ILE A 38 -0.83 -15.74 -7.35
C ILE A 38 -0.87 -17.26 -7.34
N ASP A 39 -1.29 -17.85 -8.46
CA ASP A 39 -1.47 -19.26 -8.64
C ASP A 39 -0.47 -19.82 -9.64
N LYS A 40 -0.07 -21.08 -9.45
CA LYS A 40 0.83 -21.74 -10.41
C LYS A 40 0.03 -22.16 -11.64
N LYS A 41 0.49 -21.72 -12.81
CA LYS A 41 -0.06 -22.09 -14.11
C LYS A 41 -0.24 -23.63 -14.23
N GLY A 42 -1.42 -24.04 -14.66
CA GLY A 42 -1.78 -25.46 -14.83
C GLY A 42 -2.25 -26.19 -13.56
N LYS A 43 -2.33 -25.51 -12.40
CA LYS A 43 -3.01 -26.05 -11.21
C LYS A 43 -4.52 -25.96 -11.34
N ASP A 44 -5.24 -26.60 -10.43
CA ASP A 44 -6.70 -26.76 -10.55
C ASP A 44 -7.44 -25.42 -10.53
N SER A 45 -7.05 -24.50 -9.70
CA SER A 45 -7.58 -23.14 -9.67
C SER A 45 -7.34 -22.36 -10.97
N ASP A 46 -6.14 -22.46 -11.56
CA ASP A 46 -5.85 -21.89 -12.87
C ASP A 46 -6.74 -22.52 -13.97
N LYS A 47 -6.93 -23.84 -13.94
CA LYS A 47 -7.83 -24.53 -14.88
C LYS A 47 -9.27 -24.03 -14.78
N HIS A 48 -9.78 -23.76 -13.57
CA HIS A 48 -11.10 -23.17 -13.40
C HIS A 48 -11.22 -21.82 -14.09
N ILE A 49 -10.24 -20.93 -13.90
CA ILE A 49 -10.18 -19.61 -14.56
C ILE A 49 -10.10 -19.78 -16.08
N GLN A 50 -9.22 -20.66 -16.56
CA GLN A 50 -9.06 -20.92 -18.02
C GLN A 50 -10.33 -21.52 -18.65
N SER A 51 -11.12 -22.25 -17.86
CA SER A 51 -12.42 -22.81 -18.30
C SER A 51 -13.56 -21.78 -18.27
N GLY A 52 -13.29 -20.52 -17.85
CA GLY A 52 -14.26 -19.44 -17.89
C GLY A 52 -14.85 -19.02 -16.54
N SER A 53 -14.32 -19.54 -15.42
CA SER A 53 -14.73 -19.03 -14.09
C SER A 53 -14.29 -17.58 -13.94
N ASN A 54 -15.20 -16.70 -13.53
CA ASN A 54 -14.87 -15.29 -13.27
C ASN A 54 -14.00 -15.11 -12.02
N GLU A 55 -14.24 -15.93 -10.99
CA GLU A 55 -13.54 -15.90 -9.71
C GLU A 55 -13.40 -17.32 -9.18
N VAL A 56 -12.30 -17.59 -8.48
CA VAL A 56 -12.05 -18.86 -7.79
C VAL A 56 -11.68 -18.57 -6.35
N ILE A 57 -12.33 -19.26 -5.41
CA ILE A 57 -11.92 -19.24 -4.01
C ILE A 57 -11.20 -20.55 -3.69
N ILE A 58 -9.99 -20.42 -3.18
CA ILE A 58 -9.23 -21.51 -2.60
C ILE A 58 -9.31 -21.35 -1.09
N TYR A 59 -9.74 -22.40 -0.37
CA TYR A 59 -9.85 -22.30 1.08
C TYR A 59 -9.49 -23.60 1.79
N ASN A 60 -9.09 -23.44 3.05
CA ASN A 60 -9.01 -24.50 4.04
C ASN A 60 -9.45 -23.95 5.41
N GLU A 61 -9.44 -24.78 6.45
CA GLU A 61 -9.88 -24.39 7.81
C GLU A 61 -9.18 -23.16 8.41
N LYS A 62 -8.00 -22.78 7.90
CA LYS A 62 -7.14 -21.71 8.47
C LYS A 62 -7.07 -20.46 7.64
N ARG A 63 -7.30 -20.57 6.32
CA ARG A 63 -7.15 -19.43 5.39
C ARG A 63 -7.90 -19.67 4.09
N TRP A 64 -8.14 -18.57 3.40
CA TRP A 64 -8.70 -18.58 2.05
C TRP A 64 -8.08 -17.50 1.18
N ALA A 65 -8.21 -17.65 -0.13
CA ALA A 65 -7.83 -16.65 -1.11
C ALA A 65 -8.89 -16.57 -2.20
N LEU A 66 -9.23 -15.34 -2.63
CA LEU A 66 -10.06 -15.09 -3.81
C LEU A 66 -9.14 -14.71 -4.97
N ILE A 67 -9.24 -15.43 -6.07
CA ILE A 67 -8.52 -15.16 -7.30
C ILE A 67 -9.54 -14.71 -8.34
N SER A 68 -9.42 -13.48 -8.80
CA SER A 68 -10.24 -12.97 -9.89
C SER A 68 -9.55 -13.28 -11.21
N GLY A 69 -10.29 -13.79 -12.18
CA GLY A 69 -9.81 -13.99 -13.55
C GLY A 69 -9.54 -12.67 -14.27
N PRO A 70 -8.96 -12.73 -15.48
CA PRO A 70 -8.65 -11.55 -16.28
C PRO A 70 -9.88 -10.67 -16.50
N GLN A 71 -9.79 -9.39 -16.17
CA GLN A 71 -10.89 -8.45 -16.33
C GLN A 71 -10.82 -7.74 -17.68
N LYS A 72 -11.94 -7.68 -18.40
CA LYS A 72 -12.06 -6.91 -19.67
C LYS A 72 -11.94 -5.40 -19.44
N LYS A 73 -12.30 -4.92 -18.26
CA LYS A 73 -12.21 -3.51 -17.86
C LYS A 73 -11.12 -3.35 -16.79
N LYS A 74 -10.52 -2.16 -16.76
CA LYS A 74 -9.55 -1.79 -15.73
C LYS A 74 -10.17 -1.95 -14.34
N THR A 75 -9.50 -2.68 -13.46
CA THR A 75 -9.96 -2.89 -12.09
C THR A 75 -10.03 -1.58 -11.32
N ASN A 76 -11.17 -1.33 -10.68
CA ASN A 76 -11.35 -0.16 -9.83
C ASN A 76 -10.90 -0.46 -8.40
N ILE A 77 -10.08 0.41 -7.83
CA ILE A 77 -9.58 0.28 -6.45
C ILE A 77 -10.73 0.21 -5.42
N TYR A 78 -11.82 0.92 -5.63
CA TYR A 78 -12.97 0.90 -4.71
C TYR A 78 -13.63 -0.47 -4.65
N ASN A 79 -13.75 -1.18 -5.77
CA ASN A 79 -14.27 -2.56 -5.79
C ASN A 79 -13.33 -3.54 -5.03
N ILE A 80 -12.03 -3.26 -5.01
CA ILE A 80 -11.07 -4.05 -4.22
C ILE A 80 -11.23 -3.72 -2.73
N LEU A 81 -11.41 -2.45 -2.38
CA LEU A 81 -11.62 -2.03 -0.99
C LEU A 81 -12.87 -2.68 -0.38
N GLU A 82 -13.94 -2.88 -1.15
CA GLU A 82 -15.16 -3.58 -0.72
C GLU A 82 -14.96 -5.06 -0.37
N LYS A 83 -13.86 -5.68 -0.83
CA LYS A 83 -13.55 -7.08 -0.49
C LYS A 83 -12.98 -7.26 0.92
N PHE A 84 -12.57 -6.17 1.57
CA PHE A 84 -12.05 -6.24 2.93
C PHE A 84 -13.16 -6.35 3.97
N GLU A 85 -12.87 -7.06 5.06
CA GLU A 85 -13.79 -7.15 6.18
C GLU A 85 -14.03 -5.79 6.83
N LYS A 86 -15.29 -5.49 7.18
CA LYS A 86 -15.70 -4.23 7.82
C LYS A 86 -15.02 -3.91 9.15
N LYS A 87 -14.42 -4.92 9.80
CA LYS A 87 -13.67 -4.73 11.05
C LYS A 87 -12.32 -4.05 10.87
N ASN A 88 -11.84 -3.88 9.63
CA ASN A 88 -10.61 -3.15 9.38
C ASN A 88 -10.81 -1.67 9.70
N GLN A 89 -9.96 -1.15 10.57
CA GLN A 89 -9.95 0.26 10.96
C GLN A 89 -9.10 1.10 10.00
N LEU A 90 -8.15 0.45 9.34
CA LEU A 90 -7.25 1.09 8.40
C LEU A 90 -6.86 0.14 7.26
N ILE A 91 -6.73 0.68 6.05
CA ILE A 91 -6.18 -0.05 4.90
C ILE A 91 -4.98 0.72 4.37
N LEU A 92 -3.81 0.12 4.44
CA LEU A 92 -2.57 0.69 3.89
C LEU A 92 -2.42 0.29 2.42
N ILE A 93 -2.16 1.25 1.55
CA ILE A 93 -1.95 1.00 0.12
C ILE A 93 -0.50 1.28 -0.26
N GLU A 94 0.25 0.24 -0.59
CA GLU A 94 1.58 0.37 -1.18
C GLU A 94 1.47 0.57 -2.70
N GLY A 95 1.99 1.68 -3.19
CA GLY A 95 1.92 2.04 -4.61
C GLY A 95 0.78 3.02 -4.91
N LEU A 96 0.15 2.87 -6.06
CA LEU A 96 -1.01 3.68 -6.51
C LEU A 96 -0.73 5.20 -6.47
N LYS A 97 0.41 5.63 -7.02
CA LYS A 97 0.90 7.03 -6.96
C LYS A 97 -0.11 8.08 -7.40
N TYR A 98 -0.93 7.77 -8.40
CA TYR A 98 -1.84 8.72 -9.06
C TYR A 98 -3.26 8.71 -8.48
N SER A 99 -3.47 8.11 -7.30
CA SER A 99 -4.77 8.17 -6.60
C SER A 99 -4.95 9.50 -5.87
N SER A 100 -6.18 9.81 -5.50
CA SER A 100 -6.53 10.95 -4.65
C SER A 100 -6.45 10.65 -3.15
N PHE A 101 -6.10 9.44 -2.74
CA PHE A 101 -5.95 9.11 -1.33
C PHE A 101 -4.83 9.92 -0.67
N PRO A 102 -4.95 10.26 0.63
CA PRO A 102 -3.84 10.82 1.40
C PRO A 102 -2.63 9.88 1.36
N LYS A 103 -1.45 10.44 1.19
CA LYS A 103 -0.23 9.65 0.95
C LYS A 103 0.95 10.15 1.75
N LEU A 104 1.86 9.23 2.11
CA LEU A 104 3.22 9.56 2.50
C LEU A 104 4.17 9.23 1.35
N GLU A 105 5.09 10.12 1.03
CA GLU A 105 6.15 9.83 0.07
C GLU A 105 7.39 9.31 0.80
N VAL A 106 7.83 8.11 0.40
CA VAL A 106 9.08 7.51 0.89
C VAL A 106 10.19 7.84 -0.10
N ILE A 107 11.13 8.68 0.34
CA ILE A 107 12.25 9.16 -0.45
C ILE A 107 13.53 8.49 0.07
N ARG A 108 14.32 7.95 -0.85
CA ARG A 108 15.65 7.45 -0.58
C ARG A 108 16.68 8.33 -1.29
N SER A 109 17.63 8.86 -0.54
CA SER A 109 18.63 9.82 -1.03
C SER A 109 19.48 9.32 -2.21
N SER A 110 19.65 7.98 -2.32
CA SER A 110 20.36 7.35 -3.44
C SER A 110 19.56 7.26 -4.73
N ILE A 111 18.25 7.57 -4.71
CA ILE A 111 17.38 7.48 -5.88
C ILE A 111 17.20 8.86 -6.47
N GLN A 112 17.89 9.14 -7.59
CA GLN A 112 17.80 10.38 -8.32
C GLN A 112 16.55 10.40 -9.22
N LYS A 113 15.39 10.64 -8.62
CA LYS A 113 14.09 10.75 -9.31
C LYS A 113 13.35 11.98 -8.79
N PRO A 114 12.47 12.60 -9.60
CA PRO A 114 11.68 13.75 -9.15
C PRO A 114 10.88 13.43 -7.91
N TYR A 115 10.77 14.37 -6.99
CA TYR A 115 9.92 14.25 -5.82
C TYR A 115 8.45 14.30 -6.24
N ILE A 116 7.66 13.34 -5.75
CA ILE A 116 6.23 13.22 -6.09
C ILE A 116 5.44 14.36 -5.45
N PHE A 117 5.80 14.77 -4.23
CA PHE A 117 5.12 15.83 -3.49
C PHE A 117 5.10 17.18 -4.22
N LYS A 118 6.05 17.42 -5.15
CA LYS A 118 6.07 18.67 -5.95
C LYS A 118 4.90 18.78 -6.92
N SER A 119 4.26 17.65 -7.27
CA SER A 119 3.17 17.59 -8.25
C SER A 119 1.90 16.92 -7.72
N ASP A 120 1.88 16.53 -6.45
CA ASP A 120 0.75 15.82 -5.85
C ASP A 120 0.44 16.36 -4.45
N GLU A 121 -0.60 17.15 -4.35
CA GLU A 121 -1.10 17.77 -3.11
C GLU A 121 -1.64 16.75 -2.08
N ASN A 122 -1.90 15.50 -2.51
CA ASN A 122 -2.31 14.43 -1.62
C ASN A 122 -1.15 13.83 -0.82
N ILE A 123 0.09 14.26 -1.05
CA ILE A 123 1.20 13.94 -0.15
C ILE A 123 1.05 14.76 1.12
N LYS A 124 0.88 14.08 2.25
CA LYS A 124 0.62 14.70 3.56
C LYS A 124 1.84 14.63 4.49
N ALA A 125 2.80 13.78 4.19
CA ALA A 125 4.08 13.74 4.88
C ALA A 125 5.16 13.07 4.02
N ILE A 126 6.41 13.25 4.42
CA ILE A 126 7.59 12.70 3.76
C ILE A 126 8.34 11.82 4.74
N VAL A 127 8.86 10.71 4.25
CA VAL A 127 9.73 9.79 4.99
C VAL A 127 11.08 9.72 4.29
N LEU A 128 12.16 10.06 4.99
CA LEU A 128 13.53 10.14 4.48
C LEU A 128 14.45 9.11 5.11
N ASP A 129 15.38 8.56 4.34
CA ASP A 129 16.50 7.77 4.87
C ASP A 129 17.61 8.67 5.46
N LYS A 130 17.83 9.84 4.87
CA LYS A 130 18.81 10.84 5.30
C LYS A 130 18.25 12.25 5.16
N ASP A 131 18.81 13.18 5.91
CA ASP A 131 18.47 14.60 5.76
C ASP A 131 18.86 15.11 4.38
N ILE A 132 17.93 15.79 3.74
CA ILE A 132 18.11 16.46 2.45
C ILE A 132 17.93 17.94 2.70
N ALA A 133 19.00 18.71 2.46
CA ALA A 133 19.05 20.14 2.83
C ALA A 133 17.90 20.95 2.19
N GLU A 134 17.59 20.69 0.94
CA GLU A 134 16.53 21.38 0.20
C GLU A 134 15.10 21.13 0.72
N LEU A 135 14.91 20.11 1.58
CA LEU A 135 13.61 19.78 2.17
C LEU A 135 13.41 20.38 3.57
N LYS A 136 14.42 21.04 4.15
CA LYS A 136 14.35 21.59 5.52
C LYS A 136 13.26 22.67 5.70
N GLU A 137 12.99 23.43 4.64
CA GLU A 137 12.00 24.51 4.66
C GLU A 137 10.60 24.07 4.20
N LEU A 138 10.43 22.75 3.93
CA LEU A 138 9.16 22.21 3.48
C LEU A 138 8.13 22.26 4.63
N LYS A 139 6.92 22.73 4.34
CA LYS A 139 5.83 22.81 5.32
C LYS A 139 5.20 21.46 5.66
N LEU A 140 5.53 20.40 4.93
CA LEU A 140 5.03 19.05 5.20
C LEU A 140 5.79 18.41 6.38
N PRO A 141 5.13 17.61 7.23
CA PRO A 141 5.80 16.77 8.22
C PRO A 141 6.84 15.87 7.58
N ILE A 142 8.04 15.81 8.18
CA ILE A 142 9.15 15.00 7.71
C ILE A 142 9.55 14.03 8.81
N PHE A 143 9.60 12.75 8.47
CA PHE A 143 10.01 11.66 9.37
C PHE A 143 11.27 10.98 8.87
N LYS A 144 12.09 10.49 9.78
CA LYS A 144 13.17 9.56 9.44
C LYS A 144 12.58 8.18 9.16
N PHE A 145 13.20 7.46 8.25
CA PHE A 145 12.74 6.13 7.83
C PHE A 145 12.60 5.14 8.99
N GLN A 146 13.40 5.29 10.06
CA GLN A 146 13.38 4.44 11.26
C GLN A 146 12.30 4.83 12.28
N GLU A 147 11.69 6.01 12.15
CA GLU A 147 10.71 6.53 13.12
C GLU A 147 9.31 5.89 12.92
N THR A 148 9.25 4.57 12.87
CA THR A 148 8.02 3.80 12.58
C THR A 148 6.84 4.19 13.46
N GLU A 149 7.08 4.40 14.75
CA GLU A 149 6.01 4.73 15.71
C GLU A 149 5.46 6.14 15.48
N LYS A 150 6.34 7.13 15.21
CA LYS A 150 5.90 8.48 14.86
C LYS A 150 5.11 8.49 13.56
N ILE A 151 5.58 7.75 12.54
CA ILE A 151 4.87 7.62 11.27
C ILE A 151 3.50 6.97 11.46
N GLY A 152 3.45 5.88 12.23
CA GLY A 152 2.19 5.19 12.51
C GLY A 152 1.21 6.06 13.30
N ASN A 153 1.67 6.79 14.31
CA ASN A 153 0.82 7.73 15.06
C ASN A 153 0.32 8.87 14.17
N PHE A 154 1.19 9.48 13.35
CA PHE A 154 0.79 10.51 12.39
C PHE A 154 -0.33 10.04 11.45
N ILE A 155 -0.26 8.81 10.94
CA ILE A 155 -1.30 8.26 10.07
C ILE A 155 -2.64 8.18 10.83
N LEU A 156 -2.66 7.73 12.08
CA LEU A 156 -3.89 7.65 12.89
C LEU A 156 -4.47 9.04 13.16
N GLU A 157 -3.65 9.95 13.66
CA GLU A 157 -4.03 11.33 13.96
C GLU A 157 -4.58 12.06 12.73
N TYR A 158 -4.04 11.77 11.55
CA TYR A 158 -4.50 12.36 10.31
C TYR A 158 -5.98 12.02 10.04
N PHE A 159 -6.41 10.77 10.28
CA PHE A 159 -7.78 10.33 10.04
C PHE A 159 -8.73 10.57 11.21
N GLU A 160 -8.23 10.88 12.40
CA GLU A 160 -9.06 11.27 13.55
C GLU A 160 -9.47 12.75 13.49
N ASN A 161 -8.73 13.57 12.74
CA ASN A 161 -8.95 15.03 12.63
C ASN A 161 -9.59 15.47 11.30
N ASP A 162 -9.86 14.52 10.38
CA ASP A 162 -10.62 14.73 9.14
C ASP A 162 -12.10 14.32 9.33
#